data_82f69df92021de224fa03167c7016afe
#
_entry.id   82f69df92021de224fa03167c7016afe
#
_cell.length_a   1.000
_cell.length_b   1.000
_cell.length_c   1.000
_cell.angle_alpha   90.00
_cell.angle_beta   90.00
_cell.angle_gamma   90.00
#
_symmetry.space_group_name_H-M   'P 1'
#
loop_
_entity.id
_entity.type
_entity.pdbx_description
1 polymer ?
#
loop_
_entity_poly.entity_id
_entity_poly.type
_entity_poly.pdbx_seq_one_letter_code
_entity_poly.pdbx_strand_id
1 'polypeptide(L)'
;MRALIFLLLLVLPIQTLAQRSAGRAKPRPQDMASWAGKYPDNRFMNQPLISAPLRRILSKADYASLRDYNLMTPIERVGDYLVTNAQIKYSMPNERLNIAFNLKDNSVYVVFWKGDDNPTHRKFSTKNNEFNLPDEVLKELGLKEE
;
A
#
# COMPACT_ATOMS: atom_id res chain seq x y z
N MET A 1 -72.03 24.37 32.84
CA MET A 1 -70.69 23.96 33.21
C MET A 1 -70.00 23.51 31.88
N ARG A 2 -69.11 24.32 31.38
CA ARG A 2 -68.33 24.02 30.11
C ARG A 2 -66.92 23.64 30.52
N ALA A 3 -66.58 22.38 30.33
CA ALA A 3 -65.22 21.89 30.57
C ALA A 3 -64.33 22.26 29.37
N LEU A 4 -63.31 23.08 29.62
CA LEU A 4 -62.26 23.44 28.62
C LEU A 4 -61.17 22.40 28.70
N ILE A 5 -61.04 21.56 27.66
CA ILE A 5 -59.96 20.63 27.54
C ILE A 5 -58.78 21.35 26.87
N PHE A 6 -57.73 21.65 27.65
CA PHE A 6 -56.45 22.13 27.14
C PHE A 6 -55.67 21.00 26.54
N LEU A 7 -55.58 20.94 25.20
CA LEU A 7 -54.73 20.03 24.47
C LEU A 7 -53.31 20.62 24.44
N LEU A 8 -52.45 20.11 25.33
CA LEU A 8 -51.04 20.49 25.39
C LEU A 8 -50.29 19.75 24.29
N LEU A 9 -50.06 20.41 23.13
CA LEU A 9 -49.21 19.92 22.05
C LEU A 9 -47.74 19.99 22.49
N LEU A 10 -47.16 18.88 22.90
CA LEU A 10 -45.76 18.70 23.17
C LEU A 10 -45.01 18.70 21.83
N VAL A 11 -44.48 19.84 21.42
CA VAL A 11 -43.55 19.95 20.28
C VAL A 11 -42.20 19.50 20.77
N LEU A 12 -41.88 18.21 20.51
CA LEU A 12 -40.52 17.69 20.68
C LEU A 12 -39.63 18.28 19.58
N PRO A 13 -38.52 18.96 19.92
CA PRO A 13 -37.55 19.35 18.92
C PRO A 13 -36.90 18.07 18.38
N ILE A 14 -37.18 17.75 17.12
CA ILE A 14 -36.44 16.75 16.37
C ILE A 14 -35.04 17.34 16.19
N GLN A 15 -34.14 17.02 17.11
CA GLN A 15 -32.72 17.25 16.90
C GLN A 15 -32.29 16.25 15.79
N THR A 16 -32.35 16.73 14.56
CA THR A 16 -31.62 16.08 13.45
C THR A 16 -30.16 16.09 13.85
N LEU A 17 -29.70 14.96 14.41
CA LEU A 17 -28.32 14.58 14.49
C LEU A 17 -27.84 14.45 13.02
N ALA A 18 -27.47 15.60 12.44
CA ALA A 18 -26.59 15.61 11.30
C ALA A 18 -25.28 14.97 11.79
N GLN A 19 -25.19 13.63 11.72
CA GLN A 19 -23.93 12.93 11.77
C GLN A 19 -23.10 13.51 10.61
N ARG A 20 -22.33 14.56 10.95
CA ARG A 20 -21.18 14.93 10.14
C ARG A 20 -20.37 13.65 10.01
N SER A 21 -20.51 12.97 8.88
CA SER A 21 -19.52 12.00 8.43
C SER A 21 -18.22 12.80 8.41
N ALA A 22 -17.46 12.69 9.49
CA ALA A 22 -16.12 13.22 9.56
C ALA A 22 -15.41 12.58 8.38
N GLY A 23 -15.29 13.31 7.27
CA GLY A 23 -14.68 12.84 6.05
C GLY A 23 -13.33 12.30 6.44
N ARG A 24 -13.18 10.97 6.34
CA ARG A 24 -11.93 10.29 6.72
C ARG A 24 -10.83 10.95 5.92
N ALA A 25 -9.95 11.67 6.59
CA ALA A 25 -8.88 12.42 5.93
C ALA A 25 -8.19 11.49 4.93
N LYS A 26 -8.02 11.98 3.70
CA LYS A 26 -7.36 11.17 2.64
C LYS A 26 -5.97 10.79 3.14
N PRO A 27 -5.60 9.49 3.14
CA PRO A 27 -4.30 9.07 3.63
C PRO A 27 -3.19 9.74 2.83
N ARG A 28 -2.16 10.22 3.53
CA ARG A 28 -0.99 10.86 2.93
C ARG A 28 0.16 9.85 2.84
N PRO A 29 1.06 9.95 1.84
CA PRO A 29 2.20 9.04 1.72
C PRO A 29 3.04 8.95 3.00
N GLN A 30 3.24 10.07 3.70
CA GLN A 30 4.00 10.13 4.96
C GLN A 30 3.37 9.28 6.10
N ASP A 31 2.05 9.07 6.06
CA ASP A 31 1.36 8.25 7.06
C ASP A 31 1.81 6.78 6.98
N MET A 32 2.38 6.38 5.84
CA MET A 32 2.96 5.05 5.63
C MET A 32 4.29 4.83 6.35
N ALA A 33 4.99 5.89 6.78
CA ALA A 33 6.29 5.77 7.47
C ALA A 33 6.22 4.89 8.75
N SER A 34 5.06 4.79 9.38
CA SER A 34 4.81 3.94 10.56
C SER A 34 4.89 2.44 10.28
N TRP A 35 5.02 2.03 9.01
CA TRP A 35 5.21 0.64 8.61
C TRP A 35 6.68 0.20 8.64
N ALA A 36 7.63 1.12 8.71
CA ALA A 36 9.04 0.77 8.85
C ALA A 36 9.26 -0.16 10.07
N GLY A 37 10.05 -1.22 9.89
CA GLY A 37 10.32 -2.26 10.87
C GLY A 37 9.22 -3.32 11.03
N LYS A 38 8.09 -3.19 10.33
CA LYS A 38 7.00 -4.18 10.37
C LYS A 38 7.05 -5.08 9.14
N TYR A 39 6.54 -6.30 9.29
CA TYR A 39 6.36 -7.18 8.14
C TYR A 39 5.18 -6.70 7.28
N PRO A 40 5.31 -6.71 5.94
CA PRO A 40 4.22 -6.38 5.04
C PRO A 40 3.16 -7.48 5.09
N ASP A 41 2.09 -7.21 5.81
CA ASP A 41 0.91 -8.08 5.89
C ASP A 41 -0.19 -7.63 4.92
N ASN A 42 -1.32 -8.35 4.93
CA ASN A 42 -2.48 -7.98 4.14
C ASN A 42 -2.99 -6.56 4.42
N ARG A 43 -2.77 -6.03 5.63
CA ARG A 43 -3.20 -4.65 5.98
C ARG A 43 -2.30 -3.64 5.27
N PHE A 44 -0.99 -3.90 5.16
CA PHE A 44 -0.08 -3.07 4.39
C PHE A 44 -0.41 -3.11 2.90
N MET A 45 -0.51 -4.31 2.32
CA MET A 45 -0.79 -4.51 0.89
C MET A 45 -2.16 -3.95 0.46
N ASN A 46 -3.14 -3.92 1.37
CA ASN A 46 -4.47 -3.37 1.12
C ASN A 46 -4.59 -1.86 1.41
N GLN A 47 -3.52 -1.19 1.88
CA GLN A 47 -3.55 0.27 1.99
C GLN A 47 -3.83 0.90 0.61
N PRO A 48 -4.77 1.86 0.51
CA PRO A 48 -5.10 2.49 -0.77
C PRO A 48 -3.88 3.09 -1.47
N LEU A 49 -2.92 3.61 -0.70
CA LEU A 49 -1.66 4.16 -1.20
C LEU A 49 -0.72 3.11 -1.81
N ILE A 50 -0.90 1.84 -1.51
CA ILE A 50 -0.15 0.71 -2.06
C ILE A 50 -0.96 0.00 -3.14
N SER A 51 -2.17 -0.45 -2.79
CA SER A 51 -2.98 -1.31 -3.66
C SER A 51 -3.43 -0.62 -4.95
N ALA A 52 -3.80 0.66 -4.90
CA ALA A 52 -4.26 1.38 -6.09
C ALA A 52 -3.13 1.60 -7.12
N PRO A 53 -1.93 2.09 -6.74
CA PRO A 53 -0.79 2.14 -7.66
C PRO A 53 -0.42 0.76 -8.23
N LEU A 54 -0.34 -0.28 -7.41
CA LEU A 54 0.01 -1.63 -7.87
C LEU A 54 -0.97 -2.15 -8.92
N ARG A 55 -2.28 -2.00 -8.70
CA ARG A 55 -3.30 -2.39 -9.68
C ARG A 55 -3.22 -1.63 -10.99
N ARG A 56 -2.68 -0.41 -10.98
CA ARG A 56 -2.54 0.42 -12.18
C ARG A 56 -1.34 0.01 -13.03
N ILE A 57 -0.23 -0.40 -12.39
CA ILE A 57 1.03 -0.70 -13.10
C ILE A 57 1.22 -2.17 -13.42
N LEU A 58 0.57 -3.08 -12.68
CA LEU A 58 0.68 -4.52 -12.87
C LEU A 58 -0.48 -5.05 -13.72
N SER A 59 -0.20 -6.09 -14.49
CA SER A 59 -1.27 -6.88 -15.12
C SER A 59 -2.14 -7.55 -14.04
N LYS A 60 -3.35 -7.96 -14.40
CA LYS A 60 -4.25 -8.69 -13.49
C LYS A 60 -3.58 -9.96 -12.95
N ALA A 61 -2.81 -10.67 -13.78
CA ALA A 61 -2.09 -11.88 -13.40
C ALA A 61 -0.95 -11.56 -12.42
N ASP A 62 -0.10 -10.56 -12.73
CA ASP A 62 0.99 -10.15 -11.84
C ASP A 62 0.47 -9.63 -10.49
N TYR A 63 -0.63 -8.88 -10.49
CA TYR A 63 -1.24 -8.43 -9.24
C TYR A 63 -1.78 -9.59 -8.40
N ALA A 64 -2.36 -10.62 -9.04
CA ALA A 64 -2.85 -11.80 -8.35
C ALA A 64 -1.71 -12.61 -7.74
N SER A 65 -0.56 -12.75 -8.45
CA SER A 65 0.62 -13.49 -7.99
C SER A 65 1.31 -12.88 -6.76
N LEU A 66 1.04 -11.61 -6.42
CA LEU A 66 1.59 -11.00 -5.19
C LEU A 66 1.26 -11.80 -3.92
N ARG A 67 0.18 -12.59 -3.92
CA ARG A 67 -0.24 -13.45 -2.79
C ARG A 67 0.65 -14.66 -2.59
N ASP A 68 1.37 -15.07 -3.62
CA ASP A 68 2.22 -16.26 -3.62
C ASP A 68 3.55 -15.97 -2.91
N TYR A 69 3.94 -14.67 -2.84
CA TYR A 69 5.15 -14.21 -2.15
C TYR A 69 4.89 -14.16 -0.64
N ASN A 70 5.28 -15.21 0.07
CA ASN A 70 4.91 -15.43 1.47
C ASN A 70 6.08 -15.40 2.46
N LEU A 71 7.33 -15.42 1.96
CA LEU A 71 8.53 -15.16 2.77
C LEU A 71 8.94 -13.71 2.59
N MET A 72 8.57 -12.87 3.54
CA MET A 72 8.77 -11.42 3.47
C MET A 72 9.81 -10.97 4.48
N THR A 73 10.62 -9.95 4.11
CA THR A 73 11.45 -9.22 5.06
C THR A 73 10.66 -8.11 5.74
N PRO A 74 11.09 -7.63 6.92
CA PRO A 74 10.54 -6.40 7.48
C PRO A 74 10.69 -5.25 6.48
N ILE A 75 9.74 -4.33 6.50
CA ILE A 75 9.80 -3.12 5.67
C ILE A 75 10.95 -2.25 6.19
N GLU A 76 11.91 -1.95 5.35
CA GLU A 76 13.02 -1.06 5.66
C GLU A 76 12.73 0.36 5.20
N ARG A 77 13.24 1.34 5.92
CA ARG A 77 13.21 2.73 5.50
C ARG A 77 14.57 3.15 4.96
N VAL A 78 14.62 3.46 3.68
CA VAL A 78 15.81 3.95 2.98
C VAL A 78 15.54 5.38 2.52
N GLY A 79 15.98 6.35 3.28
CA GLY A 79 15.69 7.77 3.05
C GLY A 79 14.18 8.06 3.05
N ASP A 80 13.66 8.47 1.90
CA ASP A 80 12.22 8.74 1.69
C ASP A 80 11.44 7.52 1.16
N TYR A 81 12.05 6.35 1.15
CA TYR A 81 11.42 5.14 0.64
C TYR A 81 11.17 4.12 1.74
N LEU A 82 10.09 3.36 1.58
CA LEU A 82 9.87 2.10 2.27
C LEU A 82 10.18 0.99 1.27
N VAL A 83 11.05 0.06 1.64
CA VAL A 83 11.45 -1.06 0.79
C VAL A 83 11.14 -2.38 1.49
N THR A 84 10.67 -3.36 0.74
CA THR A 84 10.44 -4.71 1.26
C THR A 84 10.73 -5.73 0.16
N ASN A 85 11.27 -6.87 0.59
CA ASN A 85 11.61 -8.00 -0.25
C ASN A 85 10.75 -9.20 0.13
N ALA A 86 10.34 -9.97 -0.85
CA ALA A 86 9.55 -11.16 -0.64
C ALA A 86 10.00 -12.28 -1.59
N GLN A 87 9.80 -13.53 -1.19
CA GLN A 87 10.10 -14.72 -1.97
C GLN A 87 8.92 -15.68 -1.92
N ILE A 88 8.82 -16.52 -2.95
CA ILE A 88 7.94 -17.68 -2.94
C ILE A 88 8.68 -18.84 -2.28
N LYS A 89 8.13 -19.35 -1.17
CA LYS A 89 8.72 -20.47 -0.45
C LYS A 89 8.75 -21.70 -1.36
N TYR A 90 9.96 -22.32 -1.51
CA TYR A 90 10.19 -23.51 -2.32
C TYR A 90 9.92 -23.33 -3.83
N SER A 91 9.97 -22.11 -4.37
CA SER A 91 9.92 -21.92 -5.81
C SER A 91 11.22 -22.45 -6.48
N MET A 92 11.07 -23.11 -7.61
CA MET A 92 12.15 -23.56 -8.46
C MET A 92 11.80 -23.21 -9.92
N PRO A 93 12.46 -22.26 -10.57
CA PRO A 93 13.55 -21.40 -10.07
C PRO A 93 13.10 -20.42 -9.00
N ASN A 94 14.06 -19.93 -8.21
CA ASN A 94 13.78 -18.96 -7.14
C ASN A 94 13.09 -17.71 -7.69
N GLU A 95 11.99 -17.33 -7.08
CA GLU A 95 11.24 -16.13 -7.46
C GLU A 95 11.22 -15.14 -6.30
N ARG A 96 11.67 -13.91 -6.59
CA ARG A 96 11.74 -12.81 -5.61
C ARG A 96 10.95 -11.62 -6.11
N LEU A 97 10.39 -10.88 -5.18
CA LEU A 97 9.65 -9.65 -5.39
C LEU A 97 10.24 -8.56 -4.51
N ASN A 98 10.67 -7.47 -5.11
CA ASN A 98 11.16 -6.30 -4.40
C ASN A 98 10.25 -5.12 -4.71
N ILE A 99 9.81 -4.42 -3.67
CA ILE A 99 8.90 -3.26 -3.78
C ILE A 99 9.51 -2.08 -3.04
N ALA A 100 9.55 -0.91 -3.70
CA ALA A 100 9.84 0.36 -3.06
C ALA A 100 8.64 1.32 -3.20
N PHE A 101 8.32 2.00 -2.11
CA PHE A 101 7.25 2.99 -2.02
C PHE A 101 7.83 4.33 -1.58
N ASN A 102 7.58 5.40 -2.35
CA ASN A 102 8.07 6.75 -2.04
C ASN A 102 7.08 7.50 -1.14
N LEU A 103 7.56 7.92 0.03
CA LEU A 103 6.79 8.65 1.04
C LEU A 103 6.48 10.10 0.65
N LYS A 104 7.16 10.67 -0.37
CA LYS A 104 6.93 12.06 -0.80
C LYS A 104 5.82 12.16 -1.84
N ASP A 105 5.86 11.29 -2.87
CA ASP A 105 5.03 11.46 -4.06
C ASP A 105 4.13 10.25 -4.36
N ASN A 106 4.11 9.27 -3.47
CA ASN A 106 3.31 8.04 -3.61
C ASN A 106 3.70 7.19 -4.83
N SER A 107 4.90 7.37 -5.38
CA SER A 107 5.35 6.49 -6.45
C SER A 107 5.72 5.10 -5.92
N VAL A 108 5.43 4.09 -6.73
CA VAL A 108 5.68 2.68 -6.41
C VAL A 108 6.53 2.08 -7.50
N TYR A 109 7.50 1.28 -7.08
CA TYR A 109 8.46 0.56 -7.92
C TYR A 109 8.41 -0.91 -7.55
N VAL A 110 8.32 -1.78 -8.55
CA VAL A 110 8.20 -3.23 -8.37
C VAL A 110 9.20 -3.93 -9.28
N VAL A 111 9.93 -4.88 -8.74
CA VAL A 111 10.85 -5.74 -9.49
C VAL A 111 10.52 -7.18 -9.17
N PHE A 112 10.14 -7.94 -10.18
CA PHE A 112 10.00 -9.38 -10.12
C PHE A 112 11.30 -10.01 -10.64
N TRP A 113 11.91 -10.83 -9.84
CA TRP A 113 13.11 -11.60 -10.17
C TRP A 113 12.80 -13.08 -10.34
N LYS A 114 13.46 -13.74 -11.27
CA LYS A 114 13.34 -15.17 -11.49
C LYS A 114 14.69 -15.78 -11.87
N GLY A 115 15.08 -16.84 -11.15
CA GLY A 115 16.35 -17.55 -11.34
C GLY A 115 17.39 -17.21 -10.28
N ASP A 116 18.40 -18.06 -10.16
CA ASP A 116 19.47 -17.94 -9.15
C ASP A 116 20.79 -17.46 -9.79
N ASP A 117 21.39 -18.26 -10.70
CA ASP A 117 22.71 -17.98 -11.27
C ASP A 117 22.69 -16.89 -12.34
N ASN A 118 21.59 -16.78 -13.09
CA ASN A 118 21.42 -15.80 -14.17
C ASN A 118 20.02 -15.19 -14.10
N PRO A 119 19.72 -14.39 -13.03
CA PRO A 119 18.37 -13.94 -12.77
C PRO A 119 17.87 -12.99 -13.85
N THR A 120 16.69 -13.28 -14.35
CA THR A 120 15.94 -12.36 -15.21
C THR A 120 15.01 -11.50 -14.32
N HIS A 121 14.68 -10.30 -14.79
CA HIS A 121 13.77 -9.45 -14.03
C HIS A 121 12.79 -8.69 -14.92
N ARG A 122 11.63 -8.36 -14.35
CA ARG A 122 10.63 -7.45 -14.92
C ARG A 122 10.41 -6.29 -13.96
N LYS A 123 10.40 -5.09 -14.50
CA LYS A 123 10.30 -3.83 -13.74
C LYS A 123 9.01 -3.10 -14.06
N PHE A 124 8.37 -2.58 -13.03
CA PHE A 124 7.16 -1.75 -13.14
C PHE A 124 7.25 -0.55 -12.21
N SER A 125 6.87 0.63 -12.68
CA SER A 125 6.76 1.80 -11.80
C SER A 125 5.60 2.69 -12.20
N THR A 126 5.14 3.50 -11.27
CA THR A 126 4.15 4.55 -11.51
C THR A 126 4.75 5.76 -12.26
N LYS A 127 6.05 5.75 -12.51
CA LYS A 127 6.84 6.75 -13.25
C LYS A 127 7.20 6.24 -14.65
N ASN A 128 6.22 5.72 -15.40
CA ASN A 128 6.41 5.22 -16.77
C ASN A 128 7.53 4.17 -16.90
N ASN A 129 7.67 3.31 -15.91
CA ASN A 129 8.74 2.32 -15.79
C ASN A 129 10.17 2.90 -15.70
N GLU A 130 10.30 4.17 -15.42
CA GLU A 130 11.58 4.78 -15.08
C GLU A 130 11.96 4.46 -13.62
N PHE A 131 13.26 4.18 -13.41
CA PHE A 131 13.85 3.84 -12.11
C PHE A 131 14.95 4.83 -11.73
N ASN A 132 14.64 6.14 -11.83
CA ASN A 132 15.51 7.21 -11.36
C ASN A 132 15.46 7.26 -9.83
N LEU A 133 16.14 6.34 -9.17
CA LEU A 133 16.14 6.11 -7.73
C LEU A 133 17.54 6.35 -7.15
N PRO A 134 17.64 6.71 -5.85
CA PRO A 134 18.91 6.71 -5.14
C PRO A 134 19.58 5.32 -5.20
N ASP A 135 20.90 5.32 -5.19
CA ASP A 135 21.71 4.10 -5.31
C ASP A 135 21.37 3.08 -4.21
N GLU A 136 21.13 3.54 -3.00
CA GLU A 136 20.77 2.69 -1.87
C GLU A 136 19.44 1.96 -2.12
N VAL A 137 18.46 2.65 -2.74
CA VAL A 137 17.17 2.05 -3.09
C VAL A 137 17.33 1.06 -4.25
N LEU A 138 18.18 1.38 -5.23
CA LEU A 138 18.48 0.47 -6.34
C LEU A 138 19.15 -0.82 -5.85
N LYS A 139 20.04 -0.74 -4.86
CA LYS A 139 20.65 -1.91 -4.21
C LYS A 139 19.59 -2.78 -3.54
N GLU A 140 18.70 -2.20 -2.75
CA GLU A 140 17.62 -2.93 -2.10
C GLU A 140 16.65 -3.58 -3.10
N LEU A 141 16.47 -2.98 -4.27
CA LEU A 141 15.71 -3.59 -5.37
C LEU A 141 16.49 -4.64 -6.15
N GLY A 142 17.80 -4.81 -5.87
CA GLY A 142 18.70 -5.73 -6.58
C GLY A 142 19.09 -5.24 -7.97
N LEU A 143 18.92 -3.95 -8.27
CA LEU A 143 19.20 -3.36 -9.58
C LEU A 143 20.60 -2.72 -9.66
N LYS A 144 21.33 -2.70 -8.56
CA LYS A 144 22.72 -2.24 -8.46
C LYS A 144 23.50 -3.20 -7.55
N GLU A 145 24.73 -3.51 -7.91
CA GLU A 145 25.64 -4.29 -7.07
C GLU A 145 26.16 -3.48 -5.87
N GLU A 146 26.61 -4.21 -4.83
CA GLU A 146 27.24 -3.60 -3.65
C GLU A 146 28.57 -2.93 -3.95
#